data_96ef3670aa71c21c7dcc150c77b7c8a3
#
_entry.id   96ef3670aa71c21c7dcc150c77b7c8a3
#
_cell.length_a   1.000
_cell.length_b   1.000
_cell.length_c   1.000
_cell.angle_alpha   90.00
_cell.angle_beta   90.00
_cell.angle_gamma   90.00
#
_symmetry.space_group_name_H-M   'P 1'
#
loop_
_entity.id
_entity.type
_entity.pdbx_description
1 polymer ?
#
loop_
_entity_poly.entity_id
_entity_poly.type
_entity_poly.pdbx_seq_one_letter_code
_entity_poly.pdbx_strand_id
1 'polypeptide(L)'
;MERQVIIKGIASKTSNKLSDDYFNSRPIGSKIGALVSSFQSSVISSRNILNNRFTKLVKEFSGKKILRPNNWGGFVVKPIEYEFWQGGDNRLHDRIRYRLIKNNWIKERLSP
;
A
#
# COMPACT_ATOMS: atom_id res chain seq x y z
N MET A 1 -13.91 6.41 19.18
CA MET A 1 -13.49 5.03 19.59
C MET A 1 -12.17 4.74 18.90
N GLU A 2 -11.09 4.50 19.64
CA GLU A 2 -9.76 4.27 19.12
C GLU A 2 -9.56 2.77 18.85
N ARG A 3 -9.19 2.41 17.63
CA ARG A 3 -8.95 1.03 17.22
C ARG A 3 -7.70 0.95 16.36
N GLN A 4 -6.93 -0.12 16.51
CA GLN A 4 -5.77 -0.43 15.69
C GLN A 4 -5.79 -1.90 15.30
N VAL A 5 -5.33 -2.18 14.08
CA VAL A 5 -5.06 -3.55 13.63
C VAL A 5 -3.58 -3.64 13.26
N ILE A 6 -2.89 -4.60 13.86
CA ILE A 6 -1.49 -4.90 13.56
C ILE A 6 -1.47 -6.25 12.83
N ILE A 7 -0.79 -6.30 11.69
CA ILE A 7 -0.62 -7.52 10.89
C ILE A 7 0.87 -7.79 10.77
N LYS A 8 1.30 -8.98 11.22
CA LYS A 8 2.65 -9.48 10.97
C LYS A 8 2.59 -10.59 9.93
N GLY A 9 3.53 -10.59 9.00
CA GLY A 9 3.53 -11.57 7.93
C GLY A 9 4.74 -11.45 7.02
N ILE A 10 4.76 -12.28 5.99
CA ILE A 10 5.80 -12.28 4.97
C ILE A 10 5.29 -11.50 3.77
N ALA A 11 5.99 -10.44 3.40
CA ALA A 11 5.68 -9.65 2.22
C ALA A 11 6.41 -10.22 0.99
N SER A 12 5.70 -10.37 -0.12
CA SER A 12 6.25 -10.75 -1.42
C SER A 12 5.66 -9.86 -2.51
N LYS A 13 6.38 -9.70 -3.62
CA LYS A 13 5.84 -8.96 -4.77
C LYS A 13 4.64 -9.69 -5.36
N THR A 14 3.62 -8.93 -5.77
CA THR A 14 2.49 -9.47 -6.54
C THR A 14 2.96 -9.87 -7.95
N SER A 15 2.14 -10.68 -8.63
CA SER A 15 2.39 -11.00 -10.04
C SER A 15 2.34 -9.74 -10.93
N ASN A 16 3.05 -9.79 -12.05
CA ASN A 16 2.96 -8.73 -13.07
C ASN A 16 1.53 -8.54 -13.55
N LYS A 17 0.81 -9.66 -13.80
CA LYS A 17 -0.59 -9.61 -14.23
C LYS A 17 -1.46 -8.81 -13.25
N LEU A 18 -1.39 -9.09 -11.96
CA LEU A 18 -2.18 -8.39 -10.96
C LEU A 18 -1.81 -6.90 -10.88
N SER A 19 -0.50 -6.59 -10.99
CA SER A 19 -0.02 -5.20 -11.01
C SER A 19 -0.48 -4.46 -12.26
N ASP A 20 -0.47 -5.10 -13.44
CA ASP A 20 -0.94 -4.54 -14.70
C ASP A 20 -2.46 -4.30 -14.68
N ASP A 21 -3.23 -5.28 -14.23
CA ASP A 21 -4.70 -5.19 -14.11
C ASP A 21 -5.08 -4.01 -13.19
N TYR A 22 -4.45 -3.91 -12.03
CA TYR A 22 -4.70 -2.80 -11.11
C TYR A 22 -4.22 -1.45 -11.68
N PHE A 23 -3.04 -1.38 -12.30
CA PHE A 23 -2.57 -0.16 -12.93
C PHE A 23 -3.53 0.31 -14.02
N ASN A 24 -4.04 -0.61 -14.85
CA ASN A 24 -4.96 -0.32 -15.94
C ASN A 24 -6.34 0.16 -15.43
N SER A 25 -6.79 -0.28 -14.27
CA SER A 25 -8.05 0.16 -13.67
C SER A 25 -8.00 1.59 -13.10
N ARG A 26 -6.79 2.15 -12.88
CA ARG A 26 -6.63 3.49 -12.28
C ARG A 26 -7.05 4.61 -13.23
N PRO A 27 -7.56 5.74 -12.71
CA PRO A 27 -7.79 6.94 -13.50
C PRO A 27 -6.51 7.42 -14.22
N ILE A 28 -6.65 8.05 -15.39
CA ILE A 28 -5.53 8.53 -16.21
C ILE A 28 -4.59 9.44 -15.40
N GLY A 29 -5.13 10.39 -14.63
CA GLY A 29 -4.32 11.27 -13.79
C GLY A 29 -3.44 10.51 -12.77
N SER A 30 -3.97 9.41 -12.20
CA SER A 30 -3.20 8.56 -11.29
C SER A 30 -2.12 7.73 -11.98
N LYS A 31 -2.36 7.32 -13.24
CA LYS A 31 -1.33 6.65 -14.08
C LYS A 31 -0.20 7.62 -14.39
N ILE A 32 -0.53 8.85 -14.80
CA ILE A 32 0.46 9.91 -15.05
C ILE A 32 1.22 10.26 -13.78
N GLY A 33 0.53 10.38 -12.64
CA GLY A 33 1.17 10.60 -11.35
C GLY A 33 2.21 9.54 -10.99
N ALA A 34 1.96 8.27 -11.33
CA ALA A 34 2.93 7.19 -11.14
C ALA A 34 4.19 7.36 -12.01
N LEU A 35 4.04 7.87 -13.24
CA LEU A 35 5.19 8.20 -14.09
C LEU A 35 5.97 9.41 -13.56
N VAL A 36 5.28 10.44 -13.07
CA VAL A 36 5.91 11.63 -12.45
C VAL A 36 6.76 11.24 -11.25
N SER A 37 6.25 10.33 -10.42
CA SER A 37 6.88 9.87 -9.17
C SER A 37 7.74 8.61 -9.35
N SER A 38 8.23 8.32 -10.55
CA SER A 38 9.07 7.14 -10.82
C SER A 38 10.36 7.08 -10.00
N PHE A 39 10.86 8.23 -9.53
CA PHE A 39 11.97 8.36 -8.59
C PHE A 39 11.46 8.72 -7.19
N GLN A 40 10.59 7.89 -6.64
CA GLN A 40 10.00 8.10 -5.31
C GLN A 40 11.09 8.31 -4.25
N SER A 41 10.84 9.26 -3.33
CA SER A 41 11.75 9.65 -2.24
C SER A 41 13.05 10.33 -2.67
N SER A 42 13.26 10.64 -3.96
CA SER A 42 14.39 11.44 -4.38
C SER A 42 14.22 12.91 -3.94
N VAL A 43 15.34 13.57 -3.67
CA VAL A 43 15.34 15.02 -3.36
C VAL A 43 15.00 15.81 -4.62
N ILE A 44 14.06 16.74 -4.51
CA ILE A 44 13.69 17.68 -5.56
C ILE A 44 13.80 19.12 -5.02
N SER A 45 14.22 20.06 -5.86
CA SER A 45 14.44 21.45 -5.44
C SER A 45 13.14 22.24 -5.23
N SER A 46 12.03 21.82 -5.86
CA SER A 46 10.74 22.48 -5.68
C SER A 46 9.55 21.63 -6.14
N ARG A 47 8.36 21.96 -5.64
CA ARG A 47 7.08 21.38 -6.07
C ARG A 47 6.83 21.59 -7.56
N ASN A 48 7.30 22.69 -8.14
CA ASN A 48 7.09 23.02 -9.55
C ASN A 48 7.67 21.97 -10.49
N ILE A 49 8.73 21.26 -10.09
CA ILE A 49 9.28 20.15 -10.87
C ILE A 49 8.21 19.07 -11.11
N LEU A 50 7.47 18.70 -10.07
CA LEU A 50 6.40 17.69 -10.20
C LEU A 50 5.25 18.21 -11.07
N ASN A 51 4.83 19.45 -10.87
CA ASN A 51 3.76 20.07 -11.65
C ASN A 51 4.12 20.14 -13.14
N ASN A 52 5.33 20.60 -13.46
CA ASN A 52 5.81 20.69 -14.84
C ASN A 52 5.93 19.30 -15.50
N ARG A 53 6.45 18.30 -14.80
CA ARG A 53 6.48 16.91 -15.27
C ARG A 53 5.08 16.37 -15.53
N PHE A 54 4.15 16.62 -14.61
CA PHE A 54 2.76 16.18 -14.78
C PHE A 54 2.13 16.79 -16.03
N THR A 55 2.21 18.13 -16.19
CA THR A 55 1.66 18.83 -17.34
C THR A 55 2.27 18.34 -18.68
N LYS A 56 3.59 18.09 -18.68
CA LYS A 56 4.28 17.53 -19.86
C LYS A 56 3.72 16.16 -20.22
N LEU A 57 3.63 15.25 -19.23
CA LEU A 57 3.17 13.88 -19.46
C LEU A 57 1.69 13.82 -19.85
N VAL A 58 0.84 14.70 -19.30
CA VAL A 58 -0.58 14.83 -19.75
C VAL A 58 -0.63 15.10 -21.26
N LYS A 59 0.17 16.03 -21.77
CA LYS A 59 0.22 16.35 -23.21
C LYS A 59 0.78 15.18 -24.02
N GLU A 60 1.86 14.56 -23.56
CA GLU A 60 2.55 13.48 -24.27
C GLU A 60 1.68 12.22 -24.41
N PHE A 61 0.89 11.89 -23.37
CA PHE A 61 0.01 10.71 -23.33
C PHE A 61 -1.43 10.99 -23.70
N SER A 62 -1.74 12.19 -24.23
CA SER A 62 -3.09 12.51 -24.72
C SER A 62 -3.50 11.53 -25.83
N GLY A 63 -4.57 10.79 -25.64
CA GLY A 63 -5.07 9.77 -26.57
C GLY A 63 -4.21 8.51 -26.68
N LYS A 64 -3.16 8.36 -25.87
CA LYS A 64 -2.26 7.20 -25.90
C LYS A 64 -2.46 6.29 -24.69
N LYS A 65 -2.15 5.00 -24.87
CA LYS A 65 -2.12 4.04 -23.76
C LYS A 65 -0.90 4.31 -22.86
N ILE A 66 -1.18 4.40 -21.55
CA ILE A 66 -0.14 4.53 -20.53
C ILE A 66 0.17 3.13 -19.98
N LEU A 67 1.41 2.67 -20.17
CA LEU A 67 1.88 1.40 -19.65
C LEU A 67 2.38 1.57 -18.21
N ARG A 68 2.25 0.52 -17.43
CA ARG A 68 2.77 0.47 -16.06
C ARG A 68 4.32 0.55 -16.08
N PRO A 69 4.93 1.45 -15.28
CA PRO A 69 6.38 1.45 -15.10
C PRO A 69 6.87 0.13 -14.46
N ASN A 70 8.04 -0.36 -14.86
CA ASN A 70 8.59 -1.61 -14.33
C ASN A 70 8.86 -1.60 -12.82
N ASN A 71 9.15 -0.42 -12.27
CA ASN A 71 9.36 -0.21 -10.84
C ASN A 71 8.06 0.04 -10.05
N TRP A 72 6.89 0.04 -10.72
CA TRP A 72 5.59 0.19 -10.09
C TRP A 72 4.91 -1.16 -9.95
N GLY A 73 4.41 -1.47 -8.78
CA GLY A 73 3.71 -2.73 -8.50
C GLY A 73 3.20 -2.78 -7.07
N GLY A 74 2.76 -3.94 -6.64
CA GLY A 74 2.23 -4.19 -5.31
C GLY A 74 3.00 -5.27 -4.57
N PHE A 75 2.68 -5.37 -3.28
CA PHE A 75 3.09 -6.47 -2.41
C PHE A 75 1.85 -7.16 -1.86
N VAL A 76 1.96 -8.46 -1.69
CA VAL A 76 1.01 -9.25 -0.92
C VAL A 76 1.65 -9.64 0.40
N VAL A 77 0.92 -9.48 1.50
CA VAL A 77 1.35 -9.92 2.82
C VAL A 77 0.63 -11.22 3.15
N LYS A 78 1.39 -12.30 3.34
CA LYS A 78 0.87 -13.55 3.89
C LYS A 78 0.95 -13.45 5.41
N PRO A 79 -0.18 -13.27 6.11
CA PRO A 79 -0.16 -13.01 7.54
C PRO A 79 0.14 -14.30 8.33
N ILE A 80 0.86 -14.11 9.44
CA ILE A 80 1.13 -15.15 10.44
C ILE A 80 0.62 -14.73 11.83
N GLU A 81 0.34 -13.44 12.02
CA GLU A 81 -0.22 -12.89 13.24
C GLU A 81 -1.09 -11.69 12.94
N TYR A 82 -2.21 -11.59 13.64
CA TYR A 82 -3.06 -10.39 13.73
C TYR A 82 -3.18 -9.99 15.20
N GLU A 83 -3.13 -8.70 15.47
CA GLU A 83 -3.54 -8.14 16.75
C GLU A 83 -4.60 -7.07 16.51
N PHE A 84 -5.74 -7.22 17.17
CA PHE A 84 -6.81 -6.23 17.21
C PHE A 84 -6.75 -5.54 18.56
N TRP A 85 -6.52 -4.23 18.53
CA TRP A 85 -6.45 -3.41 19.72
C TRP A 85 -7.63 -2.43 19.72
N GLN A 86 -8.24 -2.28 20.89
CA GLN A 86 -9.30 -1.29 21.13
C GLN A 86 -9.02 -0.52 22.41
N GLY A 87 -9.09 0.82 22.34
CA GLY A 87 -8.97 1.70 23.49
C GLY A 87 -10.07 1.43 24.51
N GLY A 88 -9.68 1.33 25.77
CA GLY A 88 -10.54 1.19 26.93
C GLY A 88 -10.19 2.20 28.01
N ASP A 89 -11.12 2.47 28.93
CA ASP A 89 -10.94 3.39 30.05
C ASP A 89 -9.82 2.91 30.97
N ASN A 90 -9.20 3.85 31.68
CA ASN A 90 -8.14 3.60 32.66
C ASN A 90 -6.95 2.79 32.10
N ARG A 91 -6.68 2.90 30.78
CA ARG A 91 -5.66 2.13 30.04
C ARG A 91 -5.92 0.61 30.01
N LEU A 92 -7.11 0.15 30.37
CA LEU A 92 -7.52 -1.26 30.26
C LEU A 92 -7.98 -1.55 28.84
N HIS A 93 -7.03 -1.52 27.91
CA HIS A 93 -7.27 -1.73 26.49
C HIS A 93 -7.62 -3.19 26.20
N ASP A 94 -8.54 -3.42 25.27
CA ASP A 94 -8.83 -4.77 24.80
C ASP A 94 -7.88 -5.15 23.66
N ARG A 95 -7.19 -6.28 23.81
CA ARG A 95 -6.19 -6.76 22.87
C ARG A 95 -6.45 -8.22 22.53
N ILE A 96 -6.82 -8.50 21.29
CA ILE A 96 -7.06 -9.86 20.81
C ILE A 96 -6.02 -10.18 19.74
N ARG A 97 -5.23 -11.23 19.97
CA ARG A 97 -4.23 -11.71 19.05
C ARG A 97 -4.66 -13.03 18.41
N TYR A 98 -4.37 -13.18 17.13
CA TYR A 98 -4.45 -14.44 16.39
C TYR A 98 -3.06 -14.79 15.89
N ARG A 99 -2.56 -15.99 16.20
CA ARG A 99 -1.29 -16.52 15.69
C ARG A 99 -1.52 -17.77 14.88
N LEU A 100 -0.83 -17.88 13.74
CA LEU A 100 -0.85 -19.07 12.89
C LEU A 100 0.19 -20.07 13.41
N ILE A 101 -0.25 -21.19 13.97
CA ILE A 101 0.61 -22.27 14.48
C ILE A 101 0.20 -23.57 13.79
N LYS A 102 1.12 -24.22 13.07
CA LYS A 102 0.87 -25.49 12.36
C LYS A 102 -0.43 -25.43 11.51
N ASN A 103 -0.61 -24.34 10.74
CA ASN A 103 -1.77 -24.05 9.89
C ASN A 103 -3.10 -23.83 10.64
N ASN A 104 -3.09 -23.68 11.95
CA ASN A 104 -4.27 -23.36 12.75
C ASN A 104 -4.13 -21.97 13.37
N TRP A 105 -5.22 -21.17 13.35
CA TRP A 105 -5.26 -19.89 14.01
C TRP A 105 -5.63 -20.06 15.47
N ILE A 106 -4.73 -19.63 16.37
CA ILE A 106 -4.94 -19.61 17.81
C ILE A 106 -5.28 -18.21 18.25
N LYS A 107 -6.45 -18.07 18.88
CA LYS A 107 -6.95 -16.81 19.46
C LYS A 107 -6.50 -16.70 20.90
N GLU A 108 -5.96 -15.54 21.26
CA GLU A 108 -5.49 -15.22 22.61
C GLU A 108 -5.92 -13.79 22.98
N ARG A 109 -6.14 -13.56 24.27
CA ARG A 109 -6.30 -12.21 24.82
C ARG A 109 -4.98 -11.79 25.46
N LEU A 110 -4.52 -10.58 25.14
CA LEU A 110 -3.30 -10.01 25.72
C LEU A 110 -3.66 -9.03 26.83
N SER A 111 -2.80 -8.95 27.84
CA SER A 111 -2.87 -7.86 28.82
C SER A 111 -2.54 -6.52 28.13
N PRO A 112 -3.19 -5.44 28.51
CA PRO A 112 -2.95 -4.09 27.99
C PRO A 112 -1.53 -3.61 28.28
#